data_eb3ef575d32044728c37b11fe0f7ed5b
#
_entry.id   eb3ef575d32044728c37b11fe0f7ed5b
#
_cell.length_a   1.000
_cell.length_b   1.000
_cell.length_c   1.000
_cell.angle_alpha   90.00
_cell.angle_beta   90.00
_cell.angle_gamma   90.00
#
_symmetry.space_group_name_H-M   'P 1'
#
loop_
_entity.id
_entity.type
_entity.pdbx_description
1 polymer ?
#
loop_
_entity_poly.entity_id
_entity_poly.type
_entity_poly.pdbx_seq_one_letter_code
_entity_poly.pdbx_strand_id
1 'polypeptide(L)'
;FKGTKLKKNTIAKDERDPFTEKEIKEIFSKENYLFYTNVENGGFGLPYYWVPLIGLFSGLRANEICSLYLDNVKTFDGNGRRKVWCFNILEESERPEKRLKNKSSRRIVPIHDTLVELGFLDYLKLLKSSYPERKRVFEELPFRNGSYARNVSRFFNDRYLPKLGIKKSSNGFHSLRHSIIDHLKQKGVEIHYINEMMGHTSGNIDLDRYGKGYNPDIIYNKCIKKVLFETSHARGIDFNPLKLNW
;
A
#
# COMPACT_ATOMS: atom_id res chain seq x y z
N PHE A 1 40.77 11.87 -29.58
CA PHE A 1 40.21 10.82 -28.72
C PHE A 1 39.27 11.48 -27.71
N LYS A 2 37.96 11.37 -27.91
CA LYS A 2 36.96 11.77 -26.93
C LYS A 2 36.83 10.65 -25.90
N GLY A 3 37.29 10.88 -24.68
CA GLY A 3 37.19 9.92 -23.59
C GLY A 3 35.74 9.59 -23.25
N THR A 4 35.37 8.33 -23.37
CA THR A 4 34.09 7.77 -22.92
C THR A 4 34.06 7.86 -21.41
N LYS A 5 33.23 8.77 -20.85
CA LYS A 5 32.95 8.81 -19.42
C LYS A 5 32.26 7.49 -19.05
N LEU A 6 32.95 6.60 -18.39
CA LEU A 6 32.38 5.45 -17.73
C LEU A 6 31.24 5.95 -16.79
N LYS A 7 30.04 5.51 -17.04
CA LYS A 7 28.93 5.69 -16.07
C LYS A 7 29.41 5.10 -14.75
N LYS A 8 29.63 5.94 -13.73
CA LYS A 8 29.79 5.45 -12.37
C LYS A 8 28.58 4.58 -12.09
N ASN A 9 28.80 3.28 -11.82
CA ASN A 9 27.83 2.42 -11.19
C ASN A 9 27.51 3.07 -9.84
N THR A 10 26.45 3.88 -9.79
CA THR A 10 25.81 4.27 -8.54
C THR A 10 25.21 2.99 -8.01
N ILE A 11 25.94 2.32 -7.12
CA ILE A 11 25.38 1.30 -6.21
C ILE A 11 24.12 1.94 -5.65
N ALA A 12 23.00 1.27 -5.86
CA ALA A 12 21.68 1.79 -5.53
C ALA A 12 21.64 2.14 -4.04
N LYS A 13 21.80 3.43 -3.73
CA LYS A 13 21.78 4.03 -2.40
C LYS A 13 20.37 4.00 -1.76
N ASP A 14 19.44 3.27 -2.39
CA ASP A 14 18.01 3.22 -2.07
C ASP A 14 17.48 1.82 -1.80
N GLU A 15 18.33 0.83 -1.54
CA GLU A 15 17.85 -0.45 -1.03
C GLU A 15 17.43 -0.27 0.43
N ARG A 16 16.12 -0.16 0.62
CA ARG A 16 15.53 -0.17 1.94
C ARG A 16 15.43 -1.59 2.44
N ASP A 17 15.90 -1.84 3.67
CA ASP A 17 15.77 -3.14 4.28
C ASP A 17 14.29 -3.48 4.52
N PRO A 18 13.88 -4.73 4.26
CA PRO A 18 12.58 -5.21 4.71
C PRO A 18 12.51 -5.23 6.24
N PHE A 19 11.31 -5.12 6.79
CA PHE A 19 11.08 -5.44 8.20
C PHE A 19 11.09 -6.95 8.39
N THR A 20 11.67 -7.40 9.48
CA THR A 20 11.56 -8.79 9.94
C THR A 20 10.13 -9.09 10.40
N GLU A 21 9.75 -10.36 10.46
CA GLU A 21 8.43 -10.78 10.98
C GLU A 21 8.20 -10.29 12.42
N LYS A 22 9.26 -10.31 13.25
CA LYS A 22 9.21 -9.78 14.62
C LYS A 22 8.92 -8.27 14.63
N GLU A 23 9.60 -7.50 13.77
CA GLU A 23 9.37 -6.05 13.65
C GLU A 23 7.95 -5.77 13.13
N ILE A 24 7.44 -6.53 12.15
CA ILE A 24 6.07 -6.39 11.65
C ILE A 24 5.06 -6.66 12.78
N LYS A 25 5.25 -7.72 13.54
CA LYS A 25 4.37 -8.06 14.66
C LYS A 25 4.37 -6.95 15.73
N GLU A 26 5.53 -6.37 16.02
CA GLU A 26 5.65 -5.24 16.95
C GLU A 26 5.01 -3.97 16.42
N ILE A 27 5.27 -3.61 15.14
CA ILE A 27 4.70 -2.44 14.48
C ILE A 27 3.16 -2.51 14.47
N PHE A 28 2.60 -3.68 14.21
CA PHE A 28 1.16 -3.86 14.09
C PHE A 28 0.54 -4.56 15.31
N SER A 29 1.18 -4.50 16.47
CA SER A 29 0.59 -4.99 17.72
C SER A 29 -0.60 -4.12 18.13
N LYS A 30 -1.58 -4.70 18.80
CA LYS A 30 -2.77 -3.98 19.26
C LYS A 30 -2.41 -2.80 20.16
N GLU A 31 -1.49 -3.04 21.09
CA GLU A 31 -1.07 -2.08 22.10
C GLU A 31 -0.40 -0.86 21.47
N ASN A 32 0.45 -1.08 20.47
CA ASN A 32 1.18 0.00 19.81
C ASN A 32 0.33 0.67 18.72
N TYR A 33 -0.20 -0.12 17.82
CA TYR A 33 -0.81 0.40 16.58
C TYR A 33 -2.12 1.13 16.84
N LEU A 34 -3.01 0.56 17.66
CA LEU A 34 -4.27 1.21 17.98
C LEU A 34 -4.09 2.45 18.86
N PHE A 35 -3.14 2.41 19.78
CA PHE A 35 -2.87 3.58 20.63
C PHE A 35 -2.48 4.81 19.80
N TYR A 36 -1.58 4.63 18.83
CA TYR A 36 -1.08 5.75 18.01
C TYR A 36 -2.02 6.19 16.88
N THR A 37 -3.00 5.38 16.54
CA THR A 37 -3.95 5.69 15.47
C THR A 37 -5.31 6.15 15.97
N ASN A 38 -5.66 5.89 17.23
CA ASN A 38 -6.92 6.32 17.82
C ASN A 38 -6.87 7.79 18.25
N VAL A 39 -7.76 8.61 17.69
CA VAL A 39 -7.86 10.06 17.99
C VAL A 39 -8.22 10.32 19.45
N GLU A 40 -9.06 9.49 20.08
CA GLU A 40 -9.46 9.62 21.49
C GLU A 40 -8.25 9.53 22.45
N ASN A 41 -7.21 8.81 22.05
CA ASN A 41 -5.95 8.68 22.77
C ASN A 41 -4.88 9.69 22.31
N GLY A 42 -5.27 10.76 21.59
CA GLY A 42 -4.33 11.71 20.99
C GLY A 42 -3.59 11.19 19.77
N GLY A 43 -4.10 10.13 19.14
CA GLY A 43 -3.59 9.58 17.89
C GLY A 43 -3.96 10.41 16.68
N PHE A 44 -3.60 9.93 15.49
CA PHE A 44 -3.60 10.70 14.26
C PHE A 44 -4.77 10.36 13.30
N GLY A 45 -5.68 9.48 13.70
CA GLY A 45 -6.91 9.15 12.97
C GLY A 45 -6.75 8.10 11.84
N LEU A 46 -7.84 7.89 11.11
CA LEU A 46 -8.00 6.76 10.18
C LEU A 46 -6.98 6.68 9.03
N PRO A 47 -6.49 7.76 8.42
CA PRO A 47 -5.43 7.66 7.43
C PRO A 47 -4.17 6.99 7.98
N TYR A 48 -3.82 7.26 9.24
CA TYR A 48 -2.64 6.69 9.88
C TYR A 48 -2.84 5.23 10.29
N TYR A 49 -4.09 4.81 10.42
CA TYR A 49 -4.46 3.42 10.62
C TYR A 49 -4.47 2.64 9.29
N TRP A 50 -5.19 3.13 8.27
CA TRP A 50 -5.36 2.37 7.03
C TRP A 50 -4.13 2.37 6.13
N VAL A 51 -3.42 3.49 6.00
CA VAL A 51 -2.34 3.62 5.00
C VAL A 51 -1.19 2.63 5.24
N PRO A 52 -0.67 2.42 6.47
CA PRO A 52 0.36 1.41 6.71
C PRO A 52 -0.14 -0.03 6.51
N LEU A 53 -1.38 -0.35 6.92
CA LEU A 53 -1.98 -1.67 6.71
C LEU A 53 -2.15 -1.98 5.22
N ILE A 54 -2.69 -1.03 4.44
CA ILE A 54 -2.79 -1.19 3.00
C ILE A 54 -1.38 -1.37 2.40
N GLY A 55 -0.40 -0.59 2.85
CA GLY A 55 0.99 -0.74 2.42
C GLY A 55 1.56 -2.13 2.69
N LEU A 56 1.30 -2.69 3.89
CA LEU A 56 1.74 -4.02 4.29
C LEU A 56 1.09 -5.14 3.47
N PHE A 57 -0.21 -5.06 3.19
CA PHE A 57 -0.95 -6.16 2.57
C PHE A 57 -1.12 -6.03 1.05
N SER A 58 -0.74 -4.91 0.45
CA SER A 58 -0.85 -4.70 -1.01
C SER A 58 0.48 -4.35 -1.69
N GLY A 59 1.48 -3.92 -0.93
CA GLY A 59 2.73 -3.41 -1.47
C GLY A 59 2.59 -2.10 -2.25
N LEU A 60 1.47 -1.40 -2.16
CA LEU A 60 1.28 -0.09 -2.79
C LEU A 60 2.24 0.95 -2.20
N ARG A 61 2.65 1.92 -3.03
CA ARG A 61 3.46 3.04 -2.55
C ARG A 61 2.61 3.99 -1.68
N ALA A 62 3.22 4.62 -0.69
CA ALA A 62 2.51 5.52 0.22
C ALA A 62 1.62 6.55 -0.51
N ASN A 63 2.14 7.20 -1.57
CA ASN A 63 1.35 8.18 -2.31
C ASN A 63 0.25 7.55 -3.17
N GLU A 64 0.45 6.35 -3.69
CA GLU A 64 -0.61 5.60 -4.39
C GLU A 64 -1.80 5.35 -3.47
N ILE A 65 -1.53 4.98 -2.20
CA ILE A 65 -2.56 4.76 -1.18
C ILE A 65 -3.22 6.08 -0.78
N CYS A 66 -2.42 7.09 -0.41
CA CYS A 66 -2.93 8.36 0.08
C CYS A 66 -3.72 9.16 -0.98
N SER A 67 -3.46 8.91 -2.27
CA SER A 67 -4.18 9.54 -3.39
C SER A 67 -5.36 8.72 -3.92
N LEU A 68 -5.73 7.61 -3.27
CA LEU A 68 -6.85 6.78 -3.70
C LEU A 68 -8.17 7.57 -3.71
N TYR A 69 -8.86 7.49 -4.83
CA TYR A 69 -10.26 7.91 -4.94
C TYR A 69 -11.19 6.73 -4.59
N LEU A 70 -12.40 7.04 -4.17
CA LEU A 70 -13.39 6.02 -3.80
C LEU A 70 -13.78 5.12 -4.97
N ASP A 71 -13.70 5.62 -6.21
CA ASP A 71 -13.96 4.87 -7.44
C ASP A 71 -12.75 4.03 -7.92
N ASN A 72 -11.58 4.23 -7.32
CA ASN A 72 -10.42 3.38 -7.56
C ASN A 72 -10.47 2.05 -6.78
N VAL A 73 -11.39 1.93 -5.83
CA VAL A 73 -11.64 0.68 -5.11
C VAL A 73 -12.95 0.08 -5.63
N LYS A 74 -12.83 -0.94 -6.45
CA LYS A 74 -13.95 -1.56 -7.13
C LYS A 74 -13.71 -3.03 -7.43
N THR A 75 -14.75 -3.72 -7.85
CA THR A 75 -14.66 -5.12 -8.27
C THR A 75 -14.23 -5.23 -9.73
N PHE A 76 -13.44 -6.26 -10.03
CA PHE A 76 -13.09 -6.69 -11.37
C PHE A 76 -13.50 -8.14 -11.56
N ASP A 77 -13.79 -8.49 -12.82
CA ASP A 77 -14.10 -9.87 -13.18
C ASP A 77 -12.81 -10.71 -13.15
N GLY A 78 -12.86 -11.80 -12.40
CA GLY A 78 -11.85 -12.84 -12.42
C GLY A 78 -12.21 -13.95 -13.43
N ASN A 79 -11.51 -15.06 -13.39
CA ASN A 79 -11.86 -16.23 -14.18
C ASN A 79 -13.18 -16.83 -13.68
N GLY A 80 -14.11 -17.04 -14.60
CA GLY A 80 -15.47 -17.43 -14.27
C GLY A 80 -16.30 -16.21 -13.80
N ARG A 81 -17.29 -16.44 -12.95
CA ARG A 81 -18.20 -15.39 -12.48
C ARG A 81 -17.76 -14.72 -11.17
N ARG A 82 -16.54 -14.97 -10.69
CA ARG A 82 -16.04 -14.42 -9.43
C ARG A 82 -15.62 -12.97 -9.62
N LYS A 83 -16.19 -12.08 -8.81
CA LYS A 83 -15.73 -10.69 -8.70
C LYS A 83 -14.69 -10.57 -7.60
N VAL A 84 -13.61 -9.87 -7.89
CA VAL A 84 -12.48 -9.63 -6.97
C VAL A 84 -12.40 -8.14 -6.67
N TRP A 85 -12.44 -7.77 -5.39
CA TRP A 85 -12.19 -6.40 -4.97
C TRP A 85 -10.73 -6.02 -5.16
N CYS A 86 -10.49 -4.87 -5.77
CA CYS A 86 -9.14 -4.44 -6.13
C CYS A 86 -8.94 -2.94 -5.93
N PHE A 87 -7.70 -2.58 -5.70
CA PHE A 87 -7.18 -1.23 -5.92
C PHE A 87 -6.84 -1.08 -7.41
N ASN A 88 -7.45 -0.12 -8.08
CA ASN A 88 -7.17 0.23 -9.47
C ASN A 88 -6.19 1.41 -9.50
N ILE A 89 -4.91 1.10 -9.68
CA ILE A 89 -3.83 2.08 -9.68
C ILE A 89 -3.62 2.55 -11.12
N LEU A 90 -4.09 3.76 -11.41
CA LEU A 90 -4.01 4.36 -12.74
C LEU A 90 -3.70 5.86 -12.63
N GLU A 91 -3.20 6.41 -13.71
CA GLU A 91 -3.01 7.84 -13.92
C GLU A 91 -4.22 8.35 -14.69
N GLU A 92 -4.78 9.45 -14.24
CA GLU A 92 -5.95 10.07 -14.84
C GLU A 92 -5.64 11.52 -15.19
N SER A 93 -5.89 11.92 -16.45
CA SER A 93 -5.62 13.28 -16.92
C SER A 93 -6.41 14.34 -16.14
N GLU A 94 -7.61 13.98 -15.68
CA GLU A 94 -8.48 14.86 -14.89
C GLU A 94 -8.06 14.98 -13.42
N ARG A 95 -7.07 14.19 -12.98
CA ARG A 95 -6.58 14.12 -11.60
C ARG A 95 -5.06 14.25 -11.59
N PRO A 96 -4.51 15.44 -11.93
CA PRO A 96 -3.06 15.62 -12.14
C PRO A 96 -2.21 15.36 -10.89
N GLU A 97 -2.81 15.40 -9.71
CA GLU A 97 -2.16 15.01 -8.44
C GLU A 97 -1.92 13.49 -8.32
N LYS A 98 -2.62 12.66 -9.11
CA LYS A 98 -2.42 11.21 -9.20
C LYS A 98 -1.29 10.85 -10.17
N ARG A 99 -0.12 11.43 -9.99
CA ARG A 99 1.04 11.09 -10.83
C ARG A 99 1.63 9.75 -10.42
N LEU A 100 1.78 8.85 -11.38
CA LEU A 100 2.53 7.63 -11.23
C LEU A 100 4.01 7.87 -11.55
N LYS A 101 4.90 7.08 -10.91
CA LYS A 101 6.34 7.19 -11.13
C LYS A 101 6.72 6.89 -12.57
N ASN A 102 6.02 5.95 -13.21
CA ASN A 102 6.19 5.53 -14.61
C ASN A 102 4.91 4.83 -15.11
N LYS A 103 4.81 4.60 -16.42
CA LYS A 103 3.67 3.95 -17.06
C LYS A 103 3.43 2.51 -16.55
N SER A 104 4.49 1.77 -16.21
CA SER A 104 4.40 0.42 -15.64
C SER A 104 3.79 0.38 -14.24
N SER A 105 3.64 1.53 -13.59
CA SER A 105 2.95 1.62 -12.30
C SER A 105 1.43 1.44 -12.39
N ARG A 106 0.85 1.54 -13.61
CA ARG A 106 -0.59 1.24 -13.83
C ARG A 106 -0.82 -0.24 -13.63
N ARG A 107 -1.70 -0.58 -12.70
CA ARG A 107 -1.99 -1.97 -12.36
C ARG A 107 -3.25 -2.12 -11.52
N ILE A 108 -3.76 -3.32 -11.46
CA ILE A 108 -4.86 -3.73 -10.60
C ILE A 108 -4.28 -4.63 -9.51
N VAL A 109 -4.48 -4.26 -8.25
CA VAL A 109 -3.97 -5.01 -7.09
C VAL A 109 -5.16 -5.51 -6.27
N PRO A 110 -5.37 -6.83 -6.16
CA PRO A 110 -6.45 -7.38 -5.35
C PRO A 110 -6.30 -7.00 -3.88
N ILE A 111 -7.43 -6.80 -3.21
CA ILE A 111 -7.46 -6.48 -1.79
C ILE A 111 -7.28 -7.77 -1.00
N HIS A 112 -6.38 -7.73 -0.02
CA HIS A 112 -6.11 -8.85 0.88
C HIS A 112 -7.28 -9.09 1.83
N ASP A 113 -7.55 -10.37 2.13
CA ASP A 113 -8.66 -10.79 3.01
C ASP A 113 -8.59 -10.13 4.39
N THR A 114 -7.39 -9.97 4.96
CA THR A 114 -7.21 -9.27 6.23
C THR A 114 -7.74 -7.83 6.20
N LEU A 115 -7.56 -7.09 5.10
CA LEU A 115 -8.11 -5.74 4.99
C LEU A 115 -9.65 -5.75 4.94
N VAL A 116 -10.23 -6.77 4.30
CA VAL A 116 -11.69 -6.98 4.28
C VAL A 116 -12.22 -7.33 5.66
N GLU A 117 -11.56 -8.25 6.36
CA GLU A 117 -11.89 -8.69 7.72
C GLU A 117 -11.76 -7.55 8.74
N LEU A 118 -10.81 -6.64 8.54
CA LEU A 118 -10.65 -5.41 9.32
C LEU A 118 -11.73 -4.36 9.04
N GLY A 119 -12.62 -4.60 8.07
CA GLY A 119 -13.73 -3.70 7.75
C GLY A 119 -13.38 -2.59 6.75
N PHE A 120 -12.31 -2.71 5.96
CA PHE A 120 -11.94 -1.66 4.98
C PHE A 120 -13.06 -1.36 3.98
N LEU A 121 -13.75 -2.40 3.47
CA LEU A 121 -14.86 -2.20 2.53
C LEU A 121 -16.07 -1.53 3.21
N ASP A 122 -16.33 -1.83 4.47
CA ASP A 122 -17.41 -1.19 5.22
C ASP A 122 -17.06 0.27 5.54
N TYR A 123 -15.79 0.56 5.85
CA TYR A 123 -15.29 1.92 5.95
C TYR A 123 -15.55 2.72 4.66
N LEU A 124 -15.30 2.14 3.47
CA LEU A 124 -15.57 2.81 2.20
C LEU A 124 -17.06 3.04 1.95
N LYS A 125 -17.92 2.07 2.31
CA LYS A 125 -19.38 2.24 2.24
C LYS A 125 -19.84 3.38 3.12
N LEU A 126 -19.31 3.42 4.34
CA LEU A 126 -19.60 4.49 5.30
C LEU A 126 -19.21 5.86 4.77
N LEU A 127 -17.99 6.01 4.23
CA LEU A 127 -17.54 7.26 3.63
C LEU A 127 -18.49 7.74 2.53
N LYS A 128 -18.96 6.84 1.66
CA LYS A 128 -19.90 7.16 0.59
C LYS A 128 -21.28 7.55 1.10
N SER A 129 -21.76 6.91 2.15
CA SER A 129 -23.11 7.20 2.69
C SER A 129 -23.14 8.46 3.54
N SER A 130 -22.10 8.68 4.36
CA SER A 130 -22.04 9.82 5.29
C SER A 130 -21.53 11.11 4.63
N TYR A 131 -20.77 10.99 3.57
CA TYR A 131 -20.15 12.12 2.85
C TYR A 131 -20.33 11.97 1.34
N PRO A 132 -21.53 12.23 0.78
CA PRO A 132 -21.83 12.00 -0.65
C PRO A 132 -20.92 12.75 -1.63
N GLU A 133 -20.43 13.93 -1.23
CA GLU A 133 -19.52 14.75 -2.04
C GLU A 133 -18.04 14.30 -1.99
N ARG A 134 -17.74 13.36 -1.09
CA ARG A 134 -16.39 12.89 -0.88
C ARG A 134 -15.89 12.09 -2.10
N LYS A 135 -14.73 12.47 -2.60
CA LYS A 135 -14.11 11.85 -3.78
C LYS A 135 -12.96 10.92 -3.41
N ARG A 136 -12.11 11.30 -2.45
CA ARG A 136 -10.95 10.50 -2.04
C ARG A 136 -11.22 9.70 -0.78
N VAL A 137 -10.51 8.61 -0.65
CA VAL A 137 -10.58 7.77 0.58
C VAL A 137 -10.02 8.53 1.78
N PHE A 138 -8.96 9.32 1.57
CA PHE A 138 -8.26 10.05 2.63
C PHE A 138 -8.20 11.56 2.31
N GLU A 139 -9.36 12.25 2.35
CA GLU A 139 -9.45 13.69 2.08
C GLU A 139 -8.79 14.55 3.15
N GLU A 140 -8.62 14.01 4.35
CA GLU A 140 -7.96 14.64 5.48
C GLU A 140 -6.46 14.88 5.22
N LEU A 141 -5.88 14.14 4.27
CA LEU A 141 -4.47 14.29 3.93
C LEU A 141 -4.27 15.46 2.96
N PRO A 142 -3.52 16.50 3.37
CA PRO A 142 -3.25 17.64 2.51
C PRO A 142 -2.26 17.31 1.41
N PHE A 143 -2.48 17.87 0.22
CA PHE A 143 -1.50 17.80 -0.87
C PHE A 143 -0.36 18.79 -0.59
N ARG A 144 0.85 18.27 -0.36
CA ARG A 144 2.03 19.10 -0.07
C ARG A 144 3.25 18.58 -0.83
N ASN A 145 3.95 19.48 -1.52
CA ASN A 145 5.16 19.17 -2.29
C ASN A 145 4.93 17.99 -3.27
N GLY A 146 3.81 17.99 -3.98
CA GLY A 146 3.50 16.97 -4.99
C GLY A 146 3.04 15.62 -4.41
N SER A 147 2.65 15.53 -3.12
CA SER A 147 2.29 14.27 -2.49
C SER A 147 1.26 14.44 -1.38
N TYR A 148 0.33 13.49 -1.26
CA TYR A 148 -0.54 13.32 -0.11
C TYR A 148 0.11 12.50 1.03
N ALA A 149 1.16 11.73 0.73
CA ALA A 149 1.74 10.80 1.70
C ALA A 149 2.66 11.44 2.73
N ARG A 150 3.01 12.72 2.57
CA ARG A 150 4.05 13.36 3.38
C ARG A 150 3.82 13.23 4.89
N ASN A 151 2.62 13.54 5.35
CA ASN A 151 2.31 13.53 6.78
C ASN A 151 2.33 12.11 7.35
N VAL A 152 1.71 11.15 6.66
CA VAL A 152 1.69 9.74 7.08
C VAL A 152 3.10 9.15 7.08
N SER A 153 3.88 9.39 6.03
CA SER A 153 5.25 8.90 5.95
C SER A 153 6.14 9.50 7.04
N ARG A 154 6.03 10.80 7.32
CA ARG A 154 6.78 11.44 8.41
C ARG A 154 6.38 10.89 9.77
N PHE A 155 5.07 10.74 10.03
CA PHE A 155 4.60 10.13 11.26
C PHE A 155 5.20 8.72 11.43
N PHE A 156 5.05 7.87 10.43
CA PHE A 156 5.53 6.49 10.47
C PHE A 156 7.05 6.43 10.68
N ASN A 157 7.82 7.21 9.90
CA ASN A 157 9.28 7.17 9.91
C ASN A 157 9.92 7.88 11.09
N ASP A 158 9.37 9.05 11.46
CA ASP A 158 10.07 9.99 12.34
C ASP A 158 9.52 9.99 13.77
N ARG A 159 8.35 9.38 13.98
CA ARG A 159 7.69 9.28 15.29
C ARG A 159 7.41 7.85 15.70
N TYR A 160 6.66 7.09 14.84
CA TYR A 160 6.17 5.78 15.20
C TYR A 160 7.28 4.73 15.31
N LEU A 161 8.06 4.52 14.25
CA LEU A 161 9.19 3.57 14.28
C LEU A 161 10.25 3.88 15.35
N PRO A 162 10.66 5.18 15.57
CA PRO A 162 11.57 5.51 16.65
C PRO A 162 11.01 5.18 18.03
N LYS A 163 9.72 5.43 18.26
CA LYS A 163 9.06 5.12 19.54
C LYS A 163 9.09 3.63 19.88
N LEU A 164 9.03 2.77 18.86
CA LEU A 164 9.15 1.32 19.02
C LEU A 164 10.59 0.81 19.06
N GLY A 165 11.59 1.71 18.92
CA GLY A 165 13.00 1.30 18.83
C GLY A 165 13.36 0.55 17.55
N ILE A 166 12.48 0.57 16.53
CA ILE A 166 12.65 -0.19 15.27
C ILE A 166 13.35 0.66 14.19
N LYS A 167 13.39 1.98 14.34
CA LYS A 167 13.93 2.88 13.31
C LYS A 167 15.42 2.68 13.08
N LYS A 168 15.75 2.41 11.80
CA LYS A 168 17.12 2.36 11.24
C LYS A 168 17.25 3.39 10.11
N SER A 169 18.46 3.71 9.69
CA SER A 169 18.70 4.59 8.53
C SER A 169 18.15 3.99 7.23
N SER A 170 18.21 2.66 7.12
CA SER A 170 17.79 1.89 5.94
C SER A 170 16.32 1.51 5.90
N ASN A 171 15.51 1.79 6.95
CA ASN A 171 14.10 1.39 6.96
C ASN A 171 13.14 2.58 7.06
N GLY A 172 11.87 2.35 6.73
CA GLY A 172 10.79 3.31 6.77
C GLY A 172 9.53 2.78 6.13
N PHE A 173 8.57 3.65 5.81
CA PHE A 173 7.30 3.23 5.21
C PHE A 173 7.47 2.35 3.97
N HIS A 174 8.43 2.67 3.11
CA HIS A 174 8.70 1.90 1.89
C HIS A 174 9.21 0.47 2.18
N SER A 175 9.76 0.24 3.37
CA SER A 175 10.16 -1.10 3.82
C SER A 175 8.99 -2.08 3.94
N LEU A 176 7.76 -1.61 4.17
CA LEU A 176 6.57 -2.47 4.14
C LEU A 176 6.43 -3.17 2.78
N ARG A 177 6.70 -2.43 1.70
CA ARG A 177 6.69 -2.99 0.35
C ARG A 177 7.86 -3.95 0.11
N HIS A 178 9.05 -3.66 0.64
CA HIS A 178 10.18 -4.59 0.56
C HIS A 178 9.92 -5.87 1.35
N SER A 179 9.25 -5.78 2.50
CA SER A 179 8.85 -6.94 3.29
C SER A 179 7.90 -7.86 2.53
N ILE A 180 6.92 -7.32 1.80
CA ILE A 180 6.04 -8.13 0.95
C ILE A 180 6.83 -8.82 -0.17
N ILE A 181 7.71 -8.09 -0.86
CA ILE A 181 8.50 -8.65 -1.96
C ILE A 181 9.37 -9.81 -1.45
N ASP A 182 10.05 -9.60 -0.34
CA ASP A 182 10.87 -10.62 0.27
C ASP A 182 10.04 -11.82 0.72
N HIS A 183 8.95 -11.58 1.46
CA HIS A 183 8.03 -12.63 1.91
C HIS A 183 7.52 -13.49 0.74
N LEU A 184 7.08 -12.87 -0.36
CA LEU A 184 6.59 -13.59 -1.52
C LEU A 184 7.71 -14.41 -2.21
N LYS A 185 8.94 -13.89 -2.27
CA LYS A 185 10.10 -14.63 -2.76
C LYS A 185 10.38 -15.85 -1.89
N GLN A 186 10.39 -15.70 -0.57
CA GLN A 186 10.60 -16.81 0.38
C GLN A 186 9.47 -17.85 0.29
N LYS A 187 8.26 -17.48 -0.12
CA LYS A 187 7.14 -18.38 -0.41
C LYS A 187 7.19 -18.99 -1.83
N GLY A 188 8.28 -18.79 -2.57
CA GLY A 188 8.47 -19.34 -3.91
C GLY A 188 7.52 -18.78 -4.97
N VAL A 189 7.08 -17.53 -4.80
CA VAL A 189 6.26 -16.87 -5.83
C VAL A 189 7.14 -16.43 -6.99
N GLU A 190 6.72 -16.76 -8.20
CA GLU A 190 7.45 -16.42 -9.41
C GLU A 190 7.55 -14.90 -9.58
N ILE A 191 8.74 -14.44 -9.98
CA ILE A 191 9.09 -13.00 -9.98
C ILE A 191 8.18 -12.15 -10.87
N HIS A 192 7.64 -12.72 -11.96
CA HIS A 192 6.77 -11.98 -12.87
C HIS A 192 5.41 -11.63 -12.23
N TYR A 193 4.85 -12.49 -11.36
CA TYR A 193 3.65 -12.15 -10.59
C TYR A 193 3.93 -11.07 -9.55
N ILE A 194 5.10 -11.15 -8.90
CA ILE A 194 5.54 -10.11 -7.95
C ILE A 194 5.71 -8.78 -8.68
N ASN A 195 6.36 -8.76 -9.84
CA ASN A 195 6.58 -7.56 -10.64
C ASN A 195 5.25 -6.94 -11.09
N GLU A 196 4.29 -7.74 -11.56
CA GLU A 196 2.95 -7.27 -11.93
C GLU A 196 2.26 -6.61 -10.74
N MET A 197 2.17 -7.30 -9.59
CA MET A 197 1.55 -6.77 -8.37
C MET A 197 2.22 -5.47 -7.91
N MET A 198 3.56 -5.39 -8.01
CA MET A 198 4.33 -4.23 -7.58
C MET A 198 4.35 -3.10 -8.63
N GLY A 199 4.03 -3.36 -9.88
CA GLY A 199 4.18 -2.40 -10.99
C GLY A 199 5.67 -2.10 -11.25
N HIS A 200 6.47 -3.16 -11.30
CA HIS A 200 7.83 -3.13 -11.80
C HIS A 200 7.84 -3.60 -13.25
N THR A 201 8.77 -3.07 -14.05
CA THR A 201 9.03 -3.60 -15.39
C THR A 201 9.61 -5.01 -15.28
N SER A 202 9.20 -5.92 -16.18
CA SER A 202 9.74 -7.29 -16.21
C SER A 202 11.21 -7.31 -16.67
N GLY A 203 11.65 -6.23 -17.31
CA GLY A 203 12.93 -6.18 -18.02
C GLY A 203 12.89 -6.86 -19.39
N ASN A 204 11.77 -7.48 -19.74
CA ASN A 204 11.53 -8.07 -21.05
C ASN A 204 10.58 -7.15 -21.84
N ILE A 205 11.12 -6.55 -22.93
CA ILE A 205 10.42 -5.55 -23.75
C ILE A 205 9.13 -6.14 -24.34
N ASP A 206 9.11 -7.40 -24.72
CA ASP A 206 7.97 -8.04 -25.36
C ASP A 206 6.82 -8.27 -24.37
N LEU A 207 7.12 -8.72 -23.14
CA LEU A 207 6.12 -8.87 -22.09
C LEU A 207 5.57 -7.52 -21.63
N ASP A 208 6.42 -6.50 -21.51
CA ASP A 208 6.02 -5.17 -21.07
C ASP A 208 5.20 -4.39 -22.14
N ARG A 209 5.37 -4.69 -23.43
CA ARG A 209 4.69 -3.99 -24.54
C ARG A 209 3.43 -4.70 -25.04
N TYR A 210 3.43 -6.01 -25.10
CA TYR A 210 2.39 -6.80 -25.79
C TYR A 210 1.55 -7.65 -24.83
N GLY A 211 1.99 -7.85 -23.58
CA GLY A 211 1.24 -8.61 -22.59
C GLY A 211 0.06 -7.80 -22.02
N LYS A 212 -1.15 -8.34 -22.06
CA LYS A 212 -2.22 -7.90 -21.16
C LYS A 212 -1.81 -8.29 -19.74
N GLY A 213 -2.07 -7.42 -18.77
CA GLY A 213 -1.85 -7.75 -17.35
C GLY A 213 -2.61 -9.01 -16.92
N TYR A 214 -2.14 -9.66 -15.87
CA TYR A 214 -2.82 -10.85 -15.35
C TYR A 214 -4.22 -10.52 -14.83
N ASN A 215 -5.15 -11.46 -14.97
CA ASN A 215 -6.45 -11.34 -14.33
C ASN A 215 -6.28 -11.19 -12.81
N PRO A 216 -7.12 -10.37 -12.15
CA PRO A 216 -6.97 -10.10 -10.72
C PRO A 216 -7.00 -11.35 -9.83
N ASP A 217 -7.79 -12.38 -10.20
CA ASP A 217 -7.84 -13.65 -9.47
C ASP A 217 -6.54 -14.45 -9.57
N ILE A 218 -5.75 -14.30 -10.63
CA ILE A 218 -4.43 -14.91 -10.75
C ILE A 218 -3.49 -14.24 -9.75
N ILE A 219 -3.43 -12.91 -9.75
CA ILE A 219 -2.60 -12.15 -8.78
C ILE A 219 -3.07 -12.40 -7.35
N TYR A 220 -4.38 -12.49 -7.12
CA TYR A 220 -4.92 -12.84 -5.81
C TYR A 220 -4.41 -14.22 -5.35
N ASN A 221 -4.53 -15.26 -6.17
CA ASN A 221 -4.15 -16.61 -5.80
C ASN A 221 -2.62 -16.81 -5.73
N LYS A 222 -1.87 -16.18 -6.65
CA LYS A 222 -0.40 -16.35 -6.76
C LYS A 222 0.37 -15.47 -5.77
N CYS A 223 -0.14 -14.29 -5.44
CA CYS A 223 0.53 -13.33 -4.56
C CYS A 223 -0.25 -13.06 -3.28
N ILE A 224 -1.43 -12.43 -3.39
CA ILE A 224 -2.14 -11.86 -2.23
C ILE A 224 -2.41 -12.93 -1.16
N LYS A 225 -2.95 -14.07 -1.54
CA LYS A 225 -3.26 -15.18 -0.64
C LYS A 225 -2.04 -15.77 0.08
N LYS A 226 -0.83 -15.50 -0.43
CA LYS A 226 0.43 -15.96 0.16
C LYS A 226 1.07 -14.93 1.09
N VAL A 227 0.51 -13.73 1.18
CA VAL A 227 0.95 -12.69 2.13
C VAL A 227 0.36 -13.03 3.50
N LEU A 228 1.13 -13.68 4.34
CA LEU A 228 0.72 -14.16 5.66
C LEU A 228 1.57 -13.47 6.72
N PHE A 229 1.19 -12.24 7.07
CA PHE A 229 1.77 -11.55 8.22
C PHE A 229 0.84 -11.66 9.42
N GLU A 230 1.40 -12.07 10.56
CA GLU A 230 0.66 -12.02 11.82
C GLU A 230 0.52 -10.57 12.28
N THR A 231 -0.71 -10.09 12.24
CA THR A 231 -1.09 -8.79 12.80
C THR A 231 -2.10 -9.07 13.92
N SER A 232 -1.68 -8.93 15.17
CA SER A 232 -2.44 -9.37 16.37
C SER A 232 -3.74 -8.59 16.63
N HIS A 233 -3.95 -7.48 15.91
CA HIS A 233 -5.08 -6.56 16.09
C HIS A 233 -6.22 -6.81 15.11
N ALA A 234 -6.15 -7.85 14.32
CA ALA A 234 -7.01 -8.10 13.17
C ALA A 234 -8.52 -8.27 13.47
N ARG A 235 -8.97 -8.20 14.71
CA ARG A 235 -10.39 -8.38 15.04
C ARG A 235 -10.82 -7.42 16.15
N GLY A 236 -11.79 -6.56 15.86
CA GLY A 236 -12.55 -5.84 16.88
C GLY A 236 -12.35 -4.33 16.99
N ILE A 237 -11.96 -3.64 15.91
CA ILE A 237 -12.15 -2.19 15.85
C ILE A 237 -13.61 -1.94 15.50
N ASP A 238 -14.35 -1.44 16.47
CA ASP A 238 -15.67 -0.89 16.20
C ASP A 238 -15.50 0.45 15.47
N PHE A 239 -15.61 0.40 14.14
CA PHE A 239 -15.68 1.60 13.30
C PHE A 239 -17.03 2.25 13.48
N ASN A 240 -17.31 2.75 14.68
CA ASN A 240 -18.49 3.58 14.88
C ASN A 240 -18.23 4.95 14.23
N PRO A 241 -18.92 5.27 13.11
CA PRO A 241 -18.74 6.53 12.40
C PRO A 241 -19.05 7.76 13.24
N LEU A 242 -19.90 7.63 14.25
CA LEU A 242 -20.28 8.70 15.16
C LEU A 242 -19.18 9.03 16.19
N LYS A 243 -18.20 8.16 16.35
CA LYS A 243 -17.02 8.39 17.22
C LYS A 243 -15.79 8.90 16.47
N LEU A 244 -15.88 9.06 15.16
CA LEU A 244 -14.83 9.61 14.32
C LEU A 244 -15.01 11.14 14.24
N ASN A 245 -14.96 11.81 15.38
CA ASN A 245 -14.83 13.27 15.40
C ASN A 245 -13.48 13.63 14.79
N TRP A 246 -13.53 14.25 13.61
CA TRP A 246 -12.41 14.79 12.85
C TRP A 246 -12.01 16.15 13.40
#